data_bdde8a465a48dafa4b6ee1e16051cad0
#
_entry.id   bdde8a465a48dafa4b6ee1e16051cad0
#
_cell.length_a   1.000
_cell.length_b   1.000
_cell.length_c   1.000
_cell.angle_alpha   90.00
_cell.angle_beta   90.00
_cell.angle_gamma   90.00
#
_symmetry.space_group_name_H-M   'P 1'
#
loop_
_entity.id
_entity.type
_entity.pdbx_description
1 polymer ?
#
loop_
_entity_poly.entity_id
_entity_poly.type
_entity_poly.pdbx_seq_one_letter_code
_entity_poly.pdbx_strand_id
1 'polypeptide(L)'
;VNNVYVRQGGVWKGFGITTVLNITINTFNYDIFVEAGSPVAAVDVVINIANGIKVGSTTTATPAMYGSANLPTGSTVVINNLGKIQGKGGDANAGTGGVALQLVATTTIDNTAGNIWGGGGGGGEGGQSRLNIADDEEPASYVYVNGGAGGGGAGLNGGTGCNVGTVTSGGAGCAGAIYQTVIGGAGGLGGAPGTNGSLGGAGSFTPNSPGGIAGKAVNLNTFTPVWTGGNNATQVRGLVS
;
A
#
# COMPACT_ATOMS: atom_id res chain seq x y z
N VAL A 1 -8.14 -34.23 -9.32
CA VAL A 1 -6.70 -34.34 -9.00
C VAL A 1 -6.58 -35.50 -8.02
N ASN A 2 -5.86 -36.58 -8.39
CA ASN A 2 -5.68 -37.75 -7.51
C ASN A 2 -4.53 -37.42 -6.54
N ASN A 3 -4.87 -37.19 -5.27
CA ASN A 3 -3.89 -37.03 -4.21
C ASN A 3 -3.18 -38.39 -3.96
N VAL A 4 -1.87 -38.40 -4.09
CA VAL A 4 -1.05 -39.57 -3.72
C VAL A 4 -0.65 -39.41 -2.26
N TYR A 5 -0.96 -40.40 -1.43
CA TYR A 5 -0.59 -40.45 -0.03
C TYR A 5 0.47 -41.51 0.22
N VAL A 6 1.47 -41.22 1.04
CA VAL A 6 2.47 -42.20 1.50
C VAL A 6 2.34 -42.34 3.02
N ARG A 7 2.32 -43.57 3.51
CA ARG A 7 2.32 -43.87 4.94
C ARG A 7 3.74 -43.87 5.46
N GLN A 8 4.10 -42.87 6.28
CA GLN A 8 5.41 -42.75 6.91
C GLN A 8 5.24 -42.66 8.42
N GLY A 9 5.83 -43.59 9.16
CA GLY A 9 5.73 -43.66 10.63
C GLY A 9 4.30 -43.86 11.15
N GLY A 10 3.44 -44.58 10.41
CA GLY A 10 2.05 -44.81 10.79
C GLY A 10 1.07 -43.68 10.43
N VAL A 11 1.56 -42.54 9.95
CA VAL A 11 0.74 -41.38 9.55
C VAL A 11 0.70 -41.26 8.03
N TRP A 12 -0.48 -41.03 7.48
CA TRP A 12 -0.63 -40.73 6.05
C TRP A 12 -0.14 -39.29 5.81
N LYS A 13 0.94 -39.14 5.07
CA LYS A 13 1.39 -37.86 4.55
C LYS A 13 0.97 -37.77 3.10
N GLY A 14 0.23 -36.75 2.74
CA GLY A 14 0.06 -36.40 1.34
C GLY A 14 1.45 -36.12 0.74
N PHE A 15 1.76 -36.64 -0.43
CA PHE A 15 2.81 -36.06 -1.23
C PHE A 15 2.38 -34.63 -1.50
N GLY A 16 3.09 -33.65 -0.98
CA GLY A 16 2.80 -32.24 -1.18
C GLY A 16 2.72 -31.99 -2.70
N ILE A 17 1.52 -31.65 -3.18
CA ILE A 17 1.38 -31.15 -4.54
C ILE A 17 2.05 -29.78 -4.54
N THR A 18 3.17 -29.64 -5.22
CA THR A 18 3.79 -28.34 -5.43
C THR A 18 3.08 -27.67 -6.59
N THR A 19 2.43 -26.55 -6.30
CA THR A 19 1.83 -25.68 -7.31
C THR A 19 2.82 -24.56 -7.64
N VAL A 20 3.24 -24.47 -8.90
CA VAL A 20 4.16 -23.41 -9.36
C VAL A 20 3.37 -22.35 -10.12
N LEU A 21 3.41 -21.12 -9.63
CA LEU A 21 2.75 -19.96 -10.19
C LEU A 21 3.80 -19.00 -10.75
N ASN A 22 3.81 -18.79 -12.07
CA ASN A 22 4.74 -17.91 -12.73
C ASN A 22 4.04 -16.62 -13.15
N ILE A 23 4.42 -15.49 -12.54
CA ILE A 23 3.88 -14.16 -12.86
C ILE A 23 4.83 -13.50 -13.85
N THR A 24 4.47 -13.50 -15.12
CA THR A 24 5.26 -12.99 -16.24
C THR A 24 4.66 -11.76 -16.91
N ILE A 25 3.49 -11.32 -16.45
CA ILE A 25 2.82 -10.09 -16.89
C ILE A 25 2.42 -9.26 -15.68
N ASN A 26 2.32 -7.93 -15.86
CA ASN A 26 1.85 -7.06 -14.81
C ASN A 26 0.42 -7.45 -14.40
N THR A 27 0.18 -7.59 -13.11
CA THR A 27 -1.09 -8.03 -12.57
C THR A 27 -1.50 -7.20 -11.35
N PHE A 28 -2.78 -7.26 -11.00
CA PHE A 28 -3.33 -6.53 -9.85
C PHE A 28 -4.17 -7.46 -8.98
N ASN A 29 -4.09 -7.22 -7.66
CA ASN A 29 -4.86 -7.96 -6.65
C ASN A 29 -4.70 -9.47 -6.82
N TYR A 30 -3.45 -9.94 -6.85
CA TYR A 30 -3.12 -11.35 -7.07
C TYR A 30 -3.52 -12.20 -5.88
N ASP A 31 -4.51 -13.07 -6.07
CA ASP A 31 -5.06 -13.94 -5.03
C ASP A 31 -4.37 -15.32 -5.06
N ILE A 32 -3.45 -15.54 -4.11
CA ILE A 32 -2.67 -16.77 -4.00
C ILE A 32 -3.58 -18.00 -3.80
N PHE A 33 -4.66 -17.87 -3.00
CA PHE A 33 -5.55 -18.98 -2.71
C PHE A 33 -6.30 -19.43 -3.97
N VAL A 34 -6.82 -18.49 -4.75
CA VAL A 34 -7.54 -18.75 -6.00
C VAL A 34 -6.58 -19.30 -7.06
N GLU A 35 -5.44 -18.69 -7.25
CA GLU A 35 -4.44 -19.09 -8.25
C GLU A 35 -3.82 -20.47 -7.93
N ALA A 36 -3.75 -20.85 -6.65
CA ALA A 36 -3.36 -22.20 -6.23
C ALA A 36 -4.48 -23.23 -6.44
N GLY A 37 -5.64 -22.86 -7.01
CA GLY A 37 -6.76 -23.74 -7.28
C GLY A 37 -7.71 -23.95 -6.10
N SER A 38 -7.76 -23.00 -5.16
CA SER A 38 -8.62 -23.06 -3.95
C SER A 38 -8.47 -24.38 -3.18
N PRO A 39 -7.26 -24.70 -2.71
CA PRO A 39 -6.96 -26.01 -2.16
C PRO A 39 -7.74 -26.27 -0.86
N VAL A 40 -8.23 -27.50 -0.71
CA VAL A 40 -8.93 -27.98 0.51
C VAL A 40 -8.03 -28.81 1.43
N ALA A 41 -6.80 -29.10 1.00
CA ALA A 41 -5.77 -29.82 1.74
C ALA A 41 -4.44 -29.08 1.63
N ALA A 42 -3.47 -29.37 2.51
CA ALA A 42 -2.16 -28.74 2.52
C ALA A 42 -1.48 -28.83 1.14
N VAL A 43 -0.91 -27.73 0.70
CA VAL A 43 -0.25 -27.55 -0.60
C VAL A 43 1.02 -26.72 -0.44
N ASP A 44 2.06 -27.06 -1.20
CA ASP A 44 3.25 -26.23 -1.33
C ASP A 44 3.10 -25.34 -2.56
N VAL A 45 3.17 -24.03 -2.39
CA VAL A 45 3.03 -23.06 -3.48
C VAL A 45 4.37 -22.36 -3.71
N VAL A 46 4.83 -22.35 -4.96
CA VAL A 46 6.01 -21.60 -5.37
C VAL A 46 5.57 -20.50 -6.33
N ILE A 47 5.82 -19.26 -5.97
CA ILE A 47 5.46 -18.07 -6.76
C ILE A 47 6.74 -17.45 -7.31
N ASN A 48 6.86 -17.39 -8.63
CA ASN A 48 7.98 -16.77 -9.32
C ASN A 48 7.51 -15.48 -9.98
N ILE A 49 8.01 -14.33 -9.55
CA ILE A 49 7.73 -13.04 -10.16
C ILE A 49 8.92 -12.66 -11.03
N ALA A 50 8.70 -12.58 -12.35
CA ALA A 50 9.77 -12.30 -13.30
C ALA A 50 10.32 -10.86 -13.14
N ASN A 51 11.58 -10.68 -13.57
CA ASN A 51 12.21 -9.35 -13.54
C ASN A 51 11.41 -8.33 -14.36
N GLY A 52 11.28 -7.11 -13.82
CA GLY A 52 10.53 -6.01 -14.43
C GLY A 52 9.01 -6.11 -14.27
N ILE A 53 8.48 -7.24 -13.82
CA ILE A 53 7.04 -7.45 -13.61
C ILE A 53 6.58 -6.76 -12.31
N LYS A 54 5.35 -6.25 -12.36
CA LYS A 54 4.73 -5.52 -11.26
C LYS A 54 3.44 -6.20 -10.83
N VAL A 55 3.36 -6.51 -9.55
CA VAL A 55 2.13 -6.96 -8.87
C VAL A 55 1.62 -5.80 -8.05
N GLY A 56 0.46 -5.27 -8.40
CA GLY A 56 -0.09 -4.07 -7.80
C GLY A 56 -1.44 -4.26 -7.14
N SER A 57 -1.95 -3.20 -6.53
CA SER A 57 -3.31 -3.14 -6.00
C SER A 57 -4.13 -2.08 -6.71
N THR A 58 -5.42 -2.35 -6.94
CA THR A 58 -6.37 -1.38 -7.49
C THR A 58 -7.02 -0.52 -6.41
N THR A 59 -7.03 -1.00 -5.15
CA THR A 59 -7.61 -0.29 -4.00
C THR A 59 -6.64 -0.31 -2.82
N THR A 60 -6.79 0.58 -1.85
CA THR A 60 -5.99 0.55 -0.63
C THR A 60 -6.45 -0.53 0.35
N ALA A 61 -7.67 -1.02 0.20
CA ALA A 61 -8.26 -2.07 1.05
C ALA A 61 -7.80 -3.49 0.69
N THR A 62 -7.50 -3.73 -0.60
CA THR A 62 -7.06 -5.04 -1.09
C THR A 62 -5.54 -5.03 -1.28
N PRO A 63 -4.76 -5.93 -0.67
CA PRO A 63 -3.32 -6.02 -0.90
C PRO A 63 -2.98 -6.33 -2.36
N ALA A 64 -1.76 -5.97 -2.78
CA ALA A 64 -1.33 -6.28 -4.15
C ALA A 64 -1.19 -7.79 -4.39
N MET A 65 -0.70 -8.52 -3.38
CA MET A 65 -0.67 -9.97 -3.33
C MET A 65 -1.24 -10.45 -2.00
N TYR A 66 -2.21 -11.34 -2.03
CA TYR A 66 -2.97 -11.78 -0.85
C TYR A 66 -3.62 -13.14 -1.06
N GLY A 67 -4.46 -13.59 -0.16
CA GLY A 67 -5.41 -14.67 -0.38
C GLY A 67 -6.76 -14.31 0.17
N SER A 68 -7.81 -14.58 -0.59
CA SER A 68 -9.20 -14.47 -0.16
C SER A 68 -9.51 -15.40 1.03
N ALA A 69 -8.68 -16.43 1.21
CA ALA A 69 -8.62 -17.28 2.40
C ALA A 69 -7.16 -17.66 2.68
N ASN A 70 -6.87 -18.07 3.92
CA ASN A 70 -5.61 -18.72 4.23
C ASN A 70 -5.54 -20.09 3.57
N LEU A 71 -4.34 -20.49 3.16
CA LEU A 71 -4.12 -21.86 2.70
C LEU A 71 -4.34 -22.85 3.85
N PRO A 72 -4.74 -24.09 3.57
CA PRO A 72 -4.96 -25.11 4.60
C PRO A 72 -3.73 -25.31 5.50
N THR A 73 -3.97 -25.64 6.76
CA THR A 73 -2.90 -25.88 7.73
C THR A 73 -1.88 -26.88 7.23
N GLY A 74 -0.60 -26.57 7.36
CA GLY A 74 0.50 -27.36 6.84
C GLY A 74 0.95 -26.99 5.42
N SER A 75 0.27 -26.02 4.78
CA SER A 75 0.74 -25.45 3.51
C SER A 75 1.94 -24.56 3.72
N THR A 76 2.79 -24.47 2.68
CA THR A 76 3.92 -23.53 2.62
C THR A 76 3.85 -22.68 1.35
N VAL A 77 4.40 -21.48 1.42
CA VAL A 77 4.55 -20.58 0.28
C VAL A 77 6.01 -20.20 0.12
N VAL A 78 6.53 -20.28 -1.09
CA VAL A 78 7.86 -19.74 -1.45
C VAL A 78 7.63 -18.63 -2.47
N ILE A 79 8.14 -17.43 -2.21
CA ILE A 79 8.05 -16.29 -3.12
C ILE A 79 9.46 -15.95 -3.62
N ASN A 80 9.72 -16.15 -4.90
CA ASN A 80 10.92 -15.74 -5.59
C ASN A 80 10.62 -14.44 -6.34
N ASN A 81 10.94 -13.29 -5.73
CA ASN A 81 10.59 -11.99 -6.28
C ASN A 81 11.79 -11.35 -6.98
N LEU A 82 11.77 -11.33 -8.31
CA LEU A 82 12.69 -10.55 -9.14
C LEU A 82 12.07 -9.23 -9.63
N GLY A 83 10.77 -9.05 -9.41
CA GLY A 83 9.99 -7.89 -9.83
C GLY A 83 9.64 -6.94 -8.69
N LYS A 84 8.43 -6.44 -8.71
CA LYS A 84 7.93 -5.51 -7.68
C LYS A 84 6.53 -5.91 -7.22
N ILE A 85 6.34 -6.00 -5.90
CA ILE A 85 5.03 -6.09 -5.26
C ILE A 85 4.77 -4.74 -4.59
N GLN A 86 3.69 -4.04 -4.95
CA GLN A 86 3.45 -2.69 -4.42
C GLN A 86 1.97 -2.41 -4.17
N GLY A 87 1.66 -1.93 -2.96
CA GLY A 87 0.35 -1.44 -2.59
C GLY A 87 -0.06 -0.17 -3.36
N LYS A 88 -1.38 0.11 -3.43
CA LYS A 88 -1.92 1.36 -3.98
C LYS A 88 -1.52 2.54 -3.10
N GLY A 89 -1.23 3.71 -3.69
CA GLY A 89 -1.06 4.96 -2.95
C GLY A 89 -2.37 5.43 -2.30
N GLY A 90 -2.29 6.01 -1.13
CA GLY A 90 -3.41 6.65 -0.44
C GLY A 90 -3.84 7.92 -1.18
N ASP A 91 -5.16 8.15 -1.24
CA ASP A 91 -5.70 9.36 -1.84
C ASP A 91 -5.41 10.58 -0.93
N ALA A 92 -5.43 11.79 -1.49
CA ALA A 92 -5.26 13.03 -0.73
C ALA A 92 -6.21 13.12 0.49
N ASN A 93 -5.92 14.06 1.36
CA ASN A 93 -6.69 14.32 2.58
C ASN A 93 -6.69 13.11 3.55
N ALA A 94 -5.47 12.70 3.91
CA ALA A 94 -5.17 11.63 4.86
C ALA A 94 -5.51 10.20 4.41
N GLY A 95 -5.66 9.94 3.11
CA GLY A 95 -5.88 8.57 2.60
C GLY A 95 -4.73 7.62 2.97
N THR A 96 -5.06 6.46 3.52
CA THR A 96 -4.08 5.42 3.89
C THR A 96 -3.54 4.71 2.65
N GLY A 97 -2.25 4.43 2.59
CA GLY A 97 -1.64 3.59 1.55
C GLY A 97 -2.04 2.11 1.68
N GLY A 98 -2.10 1.40 0.56
CA GLY A 98 -2.45 -0.02 0.50
C GLY A 98 -1.29 -0.95 0.90
N VAL A 99 -1.63 -2.15 1.35
CA VAL A 99 -0.67 -3.22 1.68
C VAL A 99 -0.10 -3.82 0.40
N ALA A 100 1.21 -4.16 0.39
CA ALA A 100 1.80 -4.86 -0.75
C ALA A 100 1.55 -6.37 -0.68
N LEU A 101 1.99 -7.04 0.37
CA LEU A 101 1.88 -8.50 0.54
C LEU A 101 1.14 -8.84 1.82
N GLN A 102 0.15 -9.71 1.74
CA GLN A 102 -0.46 -10.36 2.91
C GLN A 102 -0.11 -11.85 2.91
N LEU A 103 0.43 -12.34 4.00
CA LEU A 103 0.76 -13.76 4.15
C LEU A 103 -0.51 -14.60 4.32
N VAL A 104 -0.50 -15.81 3.76
CA VAL A 104 -1.65 -16.75 3.77
C VAL A 104 -1.27 -18.14 4.27
N ALA A 105 0.02 -18.35 4.53
CA ALA A 105 0.63 -19.54 5.11
C ALA A 105 2.04 -19.21 5.61
N THR A 106 2.74 -20.18 6.19
CA THR A 106 4.19 -20.09 6.42
C THR A 106 4.90 -19.80 5.11
N THR A 107 5.59 -18.65 5.03
CA THR A 107 6.12 -18.12 3.78
C THR A 107 7.62 -17.91 3.85
N THR A 108 8.35 -18.45 2.86
CA THR A 108 9.75 -18.13 2.60
C THR A 108 9.83 -17.11 1.47
N ILE A 109 10.62 -16.05 1.65
CA ILE A 109 10.71 -14.94 0.68
C ILE A 109 12.17 -14.74 0.26
N ASP A 110 12.44 -14.92 -1.02
CA ASP A 110 13.64 -14.41 -1.70
C ASP A 110 13.25 -13.13 -2.45
N ASN A 111 13.75 -12.01 -1.97
CA ASN A 111 13.53 -10.69 -2.54
C ASN A 111 14.86 -10.02 -2.94
N THR A 112 15.93 -10.82 -3.14
CA THR A 112 17.30 -10.32 -3.37
C THR A 112 17.38 -9.35 -4.55
N ALA A 113 16.61 -9.58 -5.62
CA ALA A 113 16.55 -8.71 -6.80
C ALA A 113 15.23 -7.95 -6.95
N GLY A 114 14.27 -8.16 -6.05
CA GLY A 114 12.94 -7.57 -6.11
C GLY A 114 12.70 -6.44 -5.12
N ASN A 115 11.46 -5.96 -5.11
CA ASN A 115 10.99 -4.96 -4.18
C ASN A 115 9.60 -5.32 -3.63
N ILE A 116 9.37 -5.11 -2.34
CA ILE A 116 8.07 -5.24 -1.67
C ILE A 116 7.79 -3.91 -0.96
N TRP A 117 6.91 -3.07 -1.53
CA TRP A 117 6.68 -1.72 -1.06
C TRP A 117 5.20 -1.50 -0.70
N GLY A 118 4.93 -1.10 0.51
CA GLY A 118 3.63 -0.54 0.88
C GLY A 118 3.33 0.74 0.08
N GLY A 119 2.07 1.04 -0.15
CA GLY A 119 1.67 2.32 -0.73
C GLY A 119 2.03 3.49 0.20
N GLY A 120 2.38 4.64 -0.35
CA GLY A 120 2.53 5.86 0.43
C GLY A 120 1.18 6.41 0.90
N GLY A 121 1.13 7.08 2.03
CA GLY A 121 -0.07 7.80 2.48
C GLY A 121 -0.33 9.06 1.65
N GLY A 122 -1.58 9.48 1.54
CA GLY A 122 -1.95 10.76 0.92
C GLY A 122 -1.52 11.97 1.76
N GLY A 123 -1.25 13.11 1.14
CA GLY A 123 -0.96 14.36 1.83
C GLY A 123 -2.20 14.93 2.53
N GLY A 124 -2.03 15.65 3.62
CA GLY A 124 -3.09 16.33 4.34
C GLY A 124 -3.57 17.59 3.61
N GLU A 125 -4.80 18.02 3.91
CA GLU A 125 -5.36 19.26 3.43
C GLU A 125 -4.77 20.47 4.18
N GLY A 126 -4.57 21.58 3.49
CA GLY A 126 -4.17 22.85 4.08
C GLY A 126 -5.31 23.48 4.89
N GLY A 127 -4.98 24.19 5.95
CA GLY A 127 -5.94 24.88 6.77
C GLY A 127 -6.58 26.08 6.06
N GLN A 128 -7.81 26.42 6.42
CA GLN A 128 -8.48 27.62 5.95
C GLN A 128 -7.93 28.87 6.62
N SER A 129 -7.90 29.95 5.88
CA SER A 129 -7.66 31.29 6.40
C SER A 129 -8.93 32.14 6.28
N ARG A 130 -9.02 33.24 7.05
CA ARG A 130 -10.15 34.18 6.96
C ARG A 130 -9.66 35.62 6.95
N LEU A 131 -10.34 36.45 6.21
CA LEU A 131 -10.20 37.92 6.23
C LEU A 131 -11.45 38.54 6.81
N ASN A 132 -11.29 39.42 7.78
CA ASN A 132 -12.39 40.30 8.24
C ASN A 132 -12.53 41.43 7.20
N ILE A 133 -13.70 41.55 6.62
CA ILE A 133 -14.05 42.58 5.63
C ILE A 133 -15.13 43.55 6.15
N ALA A 134 -15.46 43.47 7.45
CA ALA A 134 -16.39 44.43 8.06
C ALA A 134 -15.73 45.82 8.18
N ASP A 135 -16.49 46.87 7.88
CA ASP A 135 -16.17 48.23 8.24
C ASP A 135 -16.42 48.41 9.73
N ASP A 136 -15.79 49.43 10.35
CA ASP A 136 -15.80 49.64 11.80
C ASP A 136 -17.22 49.81 12.41
N GLU A 137 -18.25 50.05 11.59
CA GLU A 137 -19.65 50.30 12.03
C GLU A 137 -20.59 49.10 11.79
N GLU A 138 -20.11 48.00 11.17
CA GLU A 138 -20.93 46.83 10.82
C GLU A 138 -20.53 45.58 11.61
N PRO A 139 -21.44 44.62 11.83
CA PRO A 139 -21.09 43.34 12.45
C PRO A 139 -20.00 42.63 11.67
N ALA A 140 -19.09 41.92 12.37
CA ALA A 140 -17.96 41.22 11.76
C ALA A 140 -18.40 40.35 10.59
N SER A 141 -17.93 40.66 9.39
CA SER A 141 -18.13 39.89 8.16
C SER A 141 -16.80 39.25 7.72
N TYR A 142 -16.85 38.00 7.36
CA TYR A 142 -15.65 37.22 7.04
C TYR A 142 -15.71 36.60 5.66
N VAL A 143 -14.59 36.69 4.90
CA VAL A 143 -14.34 35.85 3.74
C VAL A 143 -13.43 34.73 4.15
N TYR A 144 -13.85 33.50 3.84
CA TYR A 144 -13.03 32.29 4.08
C TYR A 144 -12.26 31.90 2.84
N VAL A 145 -10.98 31.62 3.01
CA VAL A 145 -10.04 31.25 1.96
C VAL A 145 -9.63 29.81 2.21
N ASN A 146 -9.99 28.91 1.31
CA ASN A 146 -9.76 27.48 1.46
C ASN A 146 -8.27 27.12 1.38
N GLY A 147 -7.88 26.10 2.13
CA GLY A 147 -6.58 25.45 1.98
C GLY A 147 -6.50 24.65 0.67
N GLY A 148 -5.29 24.34 0.27
CA GLY A 148 -4.98 23.49 -0.87
C GLY A 148 -5.22 22.00 -0.56
N ALA A 149 -5.70 21.24 -1.50
CA ALA A 149 -5.81 19.78 -1.40
C ALA A 149 -4.41 19.13 -1.32
N GLY A 150 -4.29 18.04 -0.57
CA GLY A 150 -3.08 17.24 -0.50
C GLY A 150 -2.72 16.53 -1.81
N GLY A 151 -1.50 16.06 -1.93
CA GLY A 151 -1.04 15.18 -3.02
C GLY A 151 -1.37 13.71 -2.75
N GLY A 152 -1.54 12.91 -3.78
CA GLY A 152 -1.74 11.46 -3.66
C GLY A 152 -0.46 10.72 -3.27
N GLY A 153 -0.57 9.64 -2.50
CA GLY A 153 0.55 8.79 -2.10
C GLY A 153 1.12 7.95 -3.26
N ALA A 154 2.36 7.53 -3.13
CA ALA A 154 3.03 6.69 -4.12
C ALA A 154 2.45 5.26 -4.14
N GLY A 155 2.35 4.68 -5.34
CA GLY A 155 1.86 3.31 -5.52
C GLY A 155 1.95 2.90 -6.98
N LEU A 156 1.78 1.61 -7.28
CA LEU A 156 1.67 1.16 -8.66
C LEU A 156 0.45 1.80 -9.34
N ASN A 157 -0.65 1.92 -8.59
CA ASN A 157 -1.71 2.89 -8.81
C ASN A 157 -1.51 3.99 -7.76
N GLY A 158 -0.99 5.15 -8.16
CA GLY A 158 -0.83 6.27 -7.25
C GLY A 158 -2.17 6.75 -6.71
N GLY A 159 -2.15 7.28 -5.48
CA GLY A 159 -3.30 7.93 -4.89
C GLY A 159 -3.69 9.19 -5.66
N THR A 160 -4.98 9.49 -5.67
CA THR A 160 -5.52 10.72 -6.26
C THR A 160 -5.32 11.90 -5.31
N GLY A 161 -5.31 13.10 -5.87
CA GLY A 161 -5.13 14.34 -5.10
C GLY A 161 -4.89 15.50 -6.03
N CYS A 162 -4.33 16.59 -5.51
CA CYS A 162 -3.91 17.73 -6.33
C CYS A 162 -2.99 17.27 -7.45
N ASN A 163 -1.96 16.52 -7.09
CA ASN A 163 -1.18 15.77 -8.05
C ASN A 163 -1.19 14.29 -7.66
N VAL A 164 -1.32 13.45 -8.67
CA VAL A 164 -1.35 12.00 -8.51
C VAL A 164 0.03 11.49 -8.09
N GLY A 165 0.06 10.54 -7.16
CA GLY A 165 1.28 9.84 -6.81
C GLY A 165 1.79 8.96 -7.95
N THR A 166 3.09 8.75 -8.00
CA THR A 166 3.77 7.85 -8.95
C THR A 166 4.17 6.54 -8.28
N VAL A 167 4.80 5.63 -9.02
CA VAL A 167 5.32 4.38 -8.47
C VAL A 167 6.36 4.61 -7.37
N THR A 168 7.12 5.69 -7.43
CA THR A 168 8.29 5.95 -6.57
C THR A 168 8.17 7.19 -5.70
N SER A 169 7.21 8.07 -5.97
CA SER A 169 7.04 9.32 -5.23
C SER A 169 5.58 9.69 -5.03
N GLY A 170 5.26 10.31 -3.92
CA GLY A 170 3.97 10.95 -3.74
C GLY A 170 3.81 12.19 -4.63
N GLY A 171 2.57 12.56 -4.90
CA GLY A 171 2.21 13.77 -5.62
C GLY A 171 2.37 15.02 -4.74
N ALA A 172 2.63 16.17 -5.36
CA ALA A 172 2.66 17.44 -4.66
C ALA A 172 1.24 17.87 -4.25
N GLY A 173 1.10 18.55 -3.11
CA GLY A 173 -0.13 19.23 -2.73
C GLY A 173 -0.33 20.53 -3.53
N CYS A 174 -1.58 21.02 -3.55
CA CYS A 174 -1.92 22.31 -4.14
C CYS A 174 -1.54 23.47 -3.25
N ALA A 175 -1.30 24.62 -3.84
CA ALA A 175 -1.31 25.88 -3.12
C ALA A 175 -2.72 26.13 -2.52
N GLY A 176 -2.78 26.80 -1.39
CA GLY A 176 -4.04 27.33 -0.86
C GLY A 176 -4.62 28.41 -1.78
N ALA A 177 -5.93 28.60 -1.72
CA ALA A 177 -6.58 29.69 -2.42
C ALA A 177 -6.07 31.06 -1.90
N ILE A 178 -6.20 32.08 -2.72
CA ILE A 178 -5.75 33.45 -2.39
C ILE A 178 -6.96 34.37 -2.52
N TYR A 179 -7.19 35.21 -1.53
CA TYR A 179 -8.13 36.32 -1.58
C TYR A 179 -7.49 37.57 -0.96
N GLN A 180 -7.30 38.62 -1.78
CA GLN A 180 -6.53 39.82 -1.40
C GLN A 180 -5.15 39.47 -0.81
N THR A 181 -4.90 39.74 0.46
CA THR A 181 -3.65 39.47 1.20
C THR A 181 -3.66 38.18 2.00
N VAL A 182 -4.81 37.47 2.01
CA VAL A 182 -4.97 36.24 2.81
C VAL A 182 -4.83 35.03 1.93
N ILE A 183 -4.03 34.06 2.37
CA ILE A 183 -3.72 32.84 1.65
C ILE A 183 -4.12 31.65 2.53
N GLY A 184 -4.87 30.69 2.00
CA GLY A 184 -5.10 29.40 2.64
C GLY A 184 -3.82 28.59 2.73
N GLY A 185 -3.73 27.68 3.71
CA GLY A 185 -2.59 26.77 3.83
C GLY A 185 -2.40 25.90 2.59
N ALA A 186 -1.18 25.61 2.21
CA ALA A 186 -0.90 24.67 1.11
C ALA A 186 -1.26 23.23 1.51
N GLY A 187 -1.64 22.39 0.56
CA GLY A 187 -1.79 20.94 0.79
C GLY A 187 -0.44 20.26 1.04
N GLY A 188 -0.44 19.20 1.83
CA GLY A 188 0.73 18.38 2.11
C GLY A 188 1.14 17.51 0.91
N LEU A 189 2.37 17.06 0.89
CA LEU A 189 2.88 16.10 -0.09
C LEU A 189 2.33 14.70 0.22
N GLY A 190 2.02 13.92 -0.82
CA GLY A 190 1.83 12.47 -0.68
C GLY A 190 3.12 11.77 -0.27
N GLY A 191 3.01 10.67 0.48
CA GLY A 191 4.16 9.87 0.92
C GLY A 191 4.81 9.09 -0.22
N ALA A 192 6.11 8.90 -0.15
CA ALA A 192 6.82 7.91 -0.95
C ALA A 192 6.39 6.48 -0.55
N PRO A 193 6.77 5.42 -1.31
CA PRO A 193 6.40 4.05 -0.95
C PRO A 193 6.79 3.71 0.50
N GLY A 194 5.83 3.22 1.28
CA GLY A 194 6.01 2.86 2.68
C GLY A 194 6.23 4.03 3.64
N THR A 195 5.98 5.28 3.23
CA THR A 195 6.05 6.47 4.09
C THR A 195 4.71 7.19 4.18
N ASN A 196 4.47 7.83 5.32
CA ASN A 196 3.28 8.65 5.52
C ASN A 196 3.27 9.87 4.59
N GLY A 197 2.10 10.38 4.29
CA GLY A 197 1.96 11.69 3.67
C GLY A 197 2.32 12.81 4.63
N SER A 198 2.65 13.97 4.08
CA SER A 198 2.96 15.16 4.88
C SER A 198 1.72 15.86 5.39
N LEU A 199 1.87 16.55 6.50
CA LEU A 199 0.91 17.49 7.03
C LEU A 199 0.65 18.62 6.01
N GLY A 200 -0.57 19.12 5.89
CA GLY A 200 -0.87 20.35 5.15
C GLY A 200 -0.28 21.59 5.81
N GLY A 201 -0.22 22.70 5.10
CA GLY A 201 0.17 24.00 5.64
C GLY A 201 -0.91 24.58 6.56
N ALA A 202 -0.52 25.33 7.57
CA ALA A 202 -1.48 25.97 8.48
C ALA A 202 -2.26 27.09 7.77
N GLY A 203 -3.53 27.25 8.11
CA GLY A 203 -4.36 28.41 7.83
C GLY A 203 -4.47 29.28 9.08
N SER A 204 -4.93 30.52 8.92
CA SER A 204 -5.11 31.43 10.05
C SER A 204 -6.41 31.19 10.83
N PHE A 205 -7.33 30.39 10.30
CA PHE A 205 -8.65 30.15 10.89
C PHE A 205 -8.88 28.69 11.30
N THR A 206 -8.60 27.74 10.43
CA THR A 206 -8.68 26.32 10.78
C THR A 206 -7.30 25.66 10.74
N PRO A 207 -7.05 24.66 11.59
CA PRO A 207 -5.82 23.90 11.51
C PRO A 207 -5.77 23.11 10.19
N ASN A 208 -4.58 22.74 9.80
CA ASN A 208 -4.30 21.81 8.72
C ASN A 208 -4.63 20.36 9.12
N SER A 209 -4.78 19.50 8.11
CA SER A 209 -5.00 18.07 8.32
C SER A 209 -3.69 17.28 8.29
N PRO A 210 -3.56 16.21 9.08
CA PRO A 210 -2.41 15.31 8.99
C PRO A 210 -2.39 14.60 7.62
N GLY A 211 -1.22 14.12 7.22
CA GLY A 211 -1.11 13.21 6.09
C GLY A 211 -1.59 11.79 6.46
N GLY A 212 -1.95 11.02 5.47
CA GLY A 212 -2.35 9.63 5.60
C GLY A 212 -1.20 8.71 6.00
N ILE A 213 -1.53 7.58 6.59
CA ILE A 213 -0.57 6.56 7.02
C ILE A 213 -0.13 5.73 5.81
N ALA A 214 1.14 5.33 5.78
CA ALA A 214 1.66 4.41 4.77
C ALA A 214 1.02 3.02 4.89
N GLY A 215 0.89 2.33 3.77
CA GLY A 215 0.56 0.90 3.74
C GLY A 215 1.72 0.03 4.24
N LYS A 216 1.39 -1.15 4.76
CA LYS A 216 2.41 -2.14 5.14
C LYS A 216 3.10 -2.71 3.90
N ALA A 217 4.40 -2.97 4.00
CA ALA A 217 5.09 -3.80 3.01
C ALA A 217 4.60 -5.24 3.10
N VAL A 218 4.54 -5.80 4.33
CA VAL A 218 4.03 -7.15 4.58
C VAL A 218 3.05 -7.13 5.74
N ASN A 219 1.84 -7.60 5.51
CA ASN A 219 0.88 -7.93 6.55
C ASN A 219 1.08 -9.40 6.93
N LEU A 220 1.51 -9.65 8.14
CA LEU A 220 1.88 -10.99 8.63
C LEU A 220 0.68 -11.93 8.76
N ASN A 221 -0.52 -11.39 9.02
CA ASN A 221 -1.75 -12.18 9.15
C ASN A 221 -1.55 -13.45 10.01
N THR A 222 -0.87 -13.31 11.16
CA THR A 222 -0.47 -14.36 12.12
C THR A 222 0.68 -15.28 11.69
N PHE A 223 1.22 -15.14 10.49
CA PHE A 223 2.36 -15.91 10.01
C PHE A 223 3.67 -15.13 10.19
N THR A 224 4.80 -15.85 10.23
CA THR A 224 6.13 -15.25 10.28
C THR A 224 6.87 -15.58 8.99
N PRO A 225 7.34 -14.59 8.21
CA PRO A 225 8.10 -14.87 7.01
C PRO A 225 9.54 -15.30 7.33
N VAL A 226 10.08 -16.21 6.53
CA VAL A 226 11.49 -16.55 6.51
C VAL A 226 12.13 -15.84 5.31
N TRP A 227 13.03 -14.90 5.56
CA TRP A 227 13.75 -14.21 4.49
C TRP A 227 15.02 -14.96 4.14
N THR A 228 15.20 -15.30 2.87
CA THR A 228 16.45 -15.85 2.35
C THR A 228 17.35 -14.77 1.75
N GLY A 229 16.76 -13.58 1.44
CA GLY A 229 17.50 -12.41 0.99
C GLY A 229 16.57 -11.22 0.72
N GLY A 230 17.14 -10.01 0.59
CA GLY A 230 16.42 -8.81 0.15
C GLY A 230 15.43 -8.22 1.15
N ASN A 231 15.71 -8.30 2.45
CA ASN A 231 14.88 -7.71 3.52
C ASN A 231 15.37 -6.36 4.02
N ASN A 232 16.27 -5.70 3.29
CA ASN A 232 16.77 -4.37 3.66
C ASN A 232 15.79 -3.23 3.31
N ALA A 233 16.00 -2.05 3.89
CA ALA A 233 15.11 -0.89 3.74
C ALA A 233 14.99 -0.33 2.31
N THR A 234 15.85 -0.72 1.38
CA THR A 234 15.71 -0.33 -0.03
C THR A 234 14.71 -1.23 -0.74
N GLN A 235 14.73 -2.52 -0.43
CA GLN A 235 13.92 -3.55 -1.09
C GLN A 235 12.56 -3.76 -0.39
N VAL A 236 12.50 -3.53 0.93
CA VAL A 236 11.25 -3.61 1.71
C VAL A 236 10.96 -2.25 2.31
N ARG A 237 9.90 -1.57 1.83
CA ARG A 237 9.51 -0.24 2.28
C ARG A 237 8.12 -0.26 2.89
N GLY A 238 8.01 0.11 4.14
CA GLY A 238 6.82 0.04 4.96
C GLY A 238 6.95 -0.99 6.08
N LEU A 239 5.96 -1.04 6.95
CA LEU A 239 5.97 -1.96 8.09
C LEU A 239 5.86 -3.42 7.63
N VAL A 240 6.49 -4.30 8.40
CA VAL A 240 6.31 -5.76 8.38
C VAL A 240 5.69 -6.12 9.74
N SER A 241 4.37 -6.31 9.77
CA SER A 241 3.62 -6.50 11.03
C SER A 241 2.25 -7.16 10.80
#